data_e6aa1af161cd7f96f2260ed4208399d2
#
_entry.id   e6aa1af161cd7f96f2260ed4208399d2
#
_cell.length_a   1.000
_cell.length_b   1.000
_cell.length_c   1.000
_cell.angle_alpha   90.00
_cell.angle_beta   90.00
_cell.angle_gamma   90.00
#
_symmetry.space_group_name_H-M   'P 1'
#
loop_
_entity.id
_entity.type
_entity.pdbx_description
1 polymer ?
#
loop_
_entity_poly.entity_id
_entity_poly.type
_entity_poly.pdbx_seq_one_letter_code
_entity_poly.pdbx_strand_id
1 'polypeptide(L)'
;MSDPLTINPAHLSDDDWVSIRSFLEATKERGEVVEFSSRVELLTPAEVAKRLGMYRTTVLRRIADGDLMATNVGTHHRIPLAEFERYSHELMRRLAEASADDIEAELFG
;
A
#
# COMPACT_ATOMS: atom_id res chain seq x y z
N MET A 1 9.83 17.46 -19.53
CA MET A 1 8.98 16.27 -19.32
C MET A 1 8.24 16.43 -18.01
N SER A 2 6.95 16.37 -18.05
CA SER A 2 6.16 16.37 -16.80
C SER A 2 6.13 14.93 -16.24
N ASP A 3 6.14 14.81 -14.92
CA ASP A 3 6.02 13.53 -14.26
C ASP A 3 4.64 12.91 -14.56
N PRO A 4 4.54 11.58 -14.69
CA PRO A 4 3.25 10.95 -14.88
C PRO A 4 2.35 11.17 -13.67
N LEU A 5 1.08 11.40 -13.91
CA LEU A 5 0.07 11.53 -12.87
C LEU A 5 -0.26 10.13 -12.33
N THR A 6 -0.01 9.91 -11.04
CA THR A 6 -0.29 8.64 -10.36
C THR A 6 -1.44 8.85 -9.37
N ILE A 7 -2.44 7.98 -9.44
CA ILE A 7 -3.66 8.08 -8.63
C ILE A 7 -3.95 6.73 -7.99
N ASN A 8 -4.30 6.73 -6.72
CA ASN A 8 -4.83 5.55 -6.04
C ASN A 8 -6.36 5.67 -5.97
N PRO A 9 -7.12 4.86 -6.75
CA PRO A 9 -8.58 4.97 -6.78
C PRO A 9 -9.26 4.69 -5.45
N ALA A 10 -8.59 3.97 -4.53
CA ALA A 10 -9.14 3.66 -3.21
C ALA A 10 -9.21 4.87 -2.29
N HIS A 11 -8.41 5.90 -2.57
CA HIS A 11 -8.25 7.09 -1.72
C HIS A 11 -8.37 8.39 -2.51
N LEU A 12 -9.37 8.48 -3.39
CA LEU A 12 -9.60 9.69 -4.18
C LEU A 12 -10.27 10.77 -3.33
N SER A 13 -9.62 11.92 -3.24
CA SER A 13 -10.17 13.14 -2.63
C SER A 13 -10.72 14.08 -3.69
N ASP A 14 -11.43 15.14 -3.27
CA ASP A 14 -11.88 16.19 -4.19
C ASP A 14 -10.69 16.89 -4.86
N ASP A 15 -9.59 17.06 -4.13
CA ASP A 15 -8.37 17.65 -4.68
C ASP A 15 -7.75 16.75 -5.77
N ASP A 16 -7.85 15.44 -5.64
CA ASP A 16 -7.40 14.50 -6.66
C ASP A 16 -8.21 14.68 -7.95
N TRP A 17 -9.52 14.84 -7.83
CA TRP A 17 -10.38 15.10 -8.99
C TRP A 17 -10.04 16.42 -9.69
N VAL A 18 -9.73 17.46 -8.92
CA VAL A 18 -9.27 18.74 -9.45
C VAL A 18 -7.96 18.56 -10.21
N SER A 19 -7.02 17.81 -9.64
CA SER A 19 -5.72 17.53 -10.28
C SER A 19 -5.88 16.75 -11.57
N ILE A 20 -6.76 15.75 -11.60
CA ILE A 20 -7.07 14.98 -12.82
C ILE A 20 -7.62 15.88 -13.90
N ARG A 21 -8.59 16.72 -13.57
CA ARG A 21 -9.20 17.64 -14.50
C ARG A 21 -8.17 18.62 -15.07
N SER A 22 -7.36 19.23 -14.21
CA SER A 22 -6.32 20.17 -14.61
C SER A 22 -5.31 19.53 -15.56
N PHE A 23 -4.92 18.28 -15.27
CA PHE A 23 -4.02 17.53 -16.13
C PHE A 23 -4.62 17.30 -17.52
N LEU A 24 -5.89 16.88 -17.57
CA LEU A 24 -6.58 16.63 -18.84
C LEU A 24 -6.75 17.92 -19.66
N GLU A 25 -7.07 19.02 -19.01
CA GLU A 25 -7.21 20.31 -19.68
C GLU A 25 -5.88 20.79 -20.26
N ALA A 26 -4.80 20.63 -19.50
CA ALA A 26 -3.47 21.01 -19.96
C ALA A 26 -3.01 20.16 -21.16
N THR A 27 -3.26 18.87 -21.14
CA THR A 27 -2.92 17.98 -22.27
C THR A 27 -3.77 18.28 -23.50
N LYS A 28 -5.04 18.62 -23.30
CA LYS A 28 -5.94 19.04 -24.38
C LYS A 28 -5.39 20.29 -25.09
N GLU A 29 -4.94 21.30 -24.34
CA GLU A 29 -4.38 22.52 -24.90
C GLU A 29 -3.12 22.28 -25.70
N ARG A 30 -2.31 21.29 -25.30
CA ARG A 30 -1.10 20.90 -26.03
C ARG A 30 -1.38 19.96 -27.21
N GLY A 31 -2.63 19.59 -27.42
CA GLY A 31 -3.00 18.67 -28.50
C GLY A 31 -2.52 17.24 -28.28
N GLU A 32 -2.27 16.86 -27.04
CA GLU A 32 -1.77 15.53 -26.68
C GLU A 32 -2.91 14.53 -26.45
N VAL A 33 -2.62 13.26 -26.68
CA VAL A 33 -3.52 12.15 -26.33
C VAL A 33 -3.04 11.56 -24.99
N VAL A 34 -3.98 11.30 -24.10
CA VAL A 34 -3.69 10.73 -22.78
C VAL A 34 -4.01 9.24 -22.79
N GLU A 35 -3.04 8.45 -22.35
CA GLU A 35 -3.22 7.01 -22.15
C GLU A 35 -3.26 6.71 -20.67
N PHE A 36 -4.18 5.85 -20.26
CA PHE A 36 -4.30 5.38 -18.88
C PHE A 36 -3.79 3.96 -18.77
N SER A 37 -3.00 3.69 -17.75
CA SER A 37 -2.56 2.33 -17.43
C SER A 37 -2.71 2.09 -15.93
N SER A 38 -2.81 0.81 -15.56
CA SER A 38 -2.84 0.43 -14.16
C SER A 38 -1.64 -0.45 -13.84
N ARG A 39 -1.21 -0.42 -12.59
CA ARG A 39 -0.12 -1.27 -12.11
C ARG A 39 -0.45 -1.76 -10.70
N VAL A 40 0.09 -2.93 -10.36
CA VAL A 40 0.04 -3.42 -8.99
C VAL A 40 1.17 -2.73 -8.22
N GLU A 41 0.82 -2.04 -7.13
CA GLU A 41 1.82 -1.49 -6.23
C GLU A 41 2.31 -2.58 -5.29
N LEU A 42 3.63 -2.73 -5.19
CA LEU A 42 4.28 -3.73 -4.36
C LEU A 42 5.10 -3.04 -3.28
N LEU A 43 4.92 -3.50 -2.04
CA LEU A 43 5.63 -2.98 -0.87
C LEU A 43 6.70 -3.96 -0.42
N THR A 44 7.80 -3.44 0.11
CA THR A 44 8.81 -4.27 0.77
C THR A 44 8.37 -4.60 2.20
N PRO A 45 8.90 -5.68 2.81
CA PRO A 45 8.63 -5.95 4.23
C PRO A 45 9.01 -4.80 5.16
N ALA A 46 10.10 -4.08 4.84
CA ALA A 46 10.52 -2.90 5.62
C ALA A 46 9.49 -1.76 5.54
N GLU A 47 8.91 -1.53 4.35
CA GLU A 47 7.87 -0.51 4.17
C GLU A 47 6.60 -0.87 4.94
N VAL A 48 6.20 -2.15 4.91
CA VAL A 48 5.05 -2.64 5.67
C VAL A 48 5.29 -2.45 7.16
N ALA A 49 6.47 -2.85 7.63
CA ALA A 49 6.85 -2.71 9.04
C ALA A 49 6.76 -1.25 9.49
N LYS A 50 7.31 -0.34 8.70
CA LYS A 50 7.27 1.09 8.98
C LYS A 50 5.84 1.64 9.06
N ARG A 51 5.00 1.27 8.11
CA ARG A 51 3.61 1.75 8.05
C ARG A 51 2.75 1.22 9.20
N LEU A 52 3.02 0.00 9.67
CA LEU A 52 2.24 -0.63 10.73
C LEU A 52 2.85 -0.47 12.13
N GLY A 53 4.04 0.12 12.24
CA GLY A 53 4.72 0.25 13.52
C GLY A 53 5.17 -1.10 14.08
N MET A 54 5.58 -2.03 13.20
CA MET A 54 6.03 -3.39 13.53
C MET A 54 7.52 -3.52 13.28
N TYR A 55 8.14 -4.56 13.84
CA TYR A 55 9.48 -4.95 13.44
C TYR A 55 9.45 -5.64 12.08
N ARG A 56 10.48 -5.41 11.27
CA ARG A 56 10.64 -6.10 9.98
C ARG A 56 10.63 -7.62 10.15
N THR A 57 11.28 -8.13 11.19
CA THR A 57 11.30 -9.55 11.50
C THR A 57 9.90 -10.10 11.81
N THR A 58 9.06 -9.31 12.45
CA THR A 58 7.65 -9.66 12.70
C THR A 58 6.88 -9.79 11.39
N VAL A 59 7.07 -8.84 10.47
CA VAL A 59 6.46 -8.90 9.14
C VAL A 59 6.87 -10.17 8.40
N LEU A 60 8.16 -10.49 8.40
CA LEU A 60 8.66 -11.71 7.76
C LEU A 60 8.07 -12.98 8.37
N ARG A 61 7.86 -12.98 9.68
CA ARG A 61 7.23 -14.10 10.37
C ARG A 61 5.76 -14.24 9.94
N ARG A 62 5.02 -13.15 9.81
CA ARG A 62 3.63 -13.17 9.35
C ARG A 62 3.51 -13.70 7.92
N ILE A 63 4.49 -13.38 7.09
CA ILE A 63 4.57 -13.94 5.72
C ILE A 63 4.81 -15.45 5.79
N ALA A 64 5.75 -15.88 6.61
CA ALA A 64 6.06 -17.30 6.78
C ALA A 64 4.89 -18.10 7.34
N ASP A 65 4.10 -17.51 8.24
CA ASP A 65 2.92 -18.14 8.84
C ASP A 65 1.69 -18.14 7.92
N GLY A 66 1.76 -17.43 6.79
CA GLY A 66 0.64 -17.31 5.85
C GLY A 66 -0.40 -16.27 6.23
N ASP A 67 -0.17 -15.48 7.28
CA ASP A 67 -1.09 -14.42 7.70
C ASP A 67 -1.05 -13.21 6.75
N LEU A 68 0.10 -12.97 6.15
CA LEU A 68 0.33 -11.90 5.19
C LEU A 68 0.85 -12.50 3.89
N MET A 69 0.06 -12.40 2.84
CA MET A 69 0.43 -12.95 1.54
C MET A 69 1.45 -12.06 0.84
N ALA A 70 2.51 -12.69 0.35
CA ALA A 70 3.56 -12.00 -0.39
C ALA A 70 3.88 -12.75 -1.68
N THR A 71 4.32 -12.01 -2.68
CA THR A 71 4.89 -12.59 -3.90
C THR A 71 6.40 -12.48 -3.84
N ASN A 72 7.10 -13.32 -4.58
CA ASN A 72 8.54 -13.26 -4.69
C ASN A 72 8.93 -12.60 -6.02
N VAL A 73 9.77 -11.56 -5.93
CA VAL A 73 10.43 -10.95 -7.09
C VAL A 73 11.91 -11.29 -6.94
N GLY A 74 12.37 -12.30 -7.68
CA GLY A 74 13.67 -12.90 -7.45
C GLY A 74 13.70 -13.58 -6.08
N THR A 75 14.63 -13.16 -5.21
CA THR A 75 14.78 -13.67 -3.82
C THR A 75 14.10 -12.76 -2.79
N HIS A 76 13.43 -11.69 -3.24
CA HIS A 76 12.84 -10.70 -2.36
C HIS A 76 11.34 -10.87 -2.25
N HIS A 77 10.83 -10.80 -1.01
CA HIS A 77 9.39 -10.74 -0.76
C HIS A 77 8.85 -9.38 -1.15
N ARG A 78 7.66 -9.37 -1.78
CA ARG A 78 6.92 -8.14 -2.09
C ARG A 78 5.46 -8.33 -1.73
N ILE A 79 4.89 -7.35 -1.08
CA ILE A 79 3.53 -7.39 -0.59
C ILE A 79 2.67 -6.48 -1.47
N PRO A 80 1.66 -7.03 -2.19
CA PRO A 80 0.73 -6.18 -2.94
C PRO A 80 0.01 -5.20 -2.02
N LEU A 81 -0.21 -3.97 -2.50
CA LEU A 81 -0.89 -2.94 -1.70
C LEU A 81 -2.25 -3.41 -1.19
N ALA A 82 -3.03 -4.09 -2.02
CA ALA A 82 -4.33 -4.63 -1.62
C ALA A 82 -4.22 -5.61 -0.45
N GLU A 83 -3.17 -6.44 -0.44
CA GLU A 83 -2.92 -7.39 0.65
C GLU A 83 -2.48 -6.65 1.92
N PHE A 84 -1.65 -5.62 1.78
CA PHE A 84 -1.29 -4.76 2.90
C PHE A 84 -2.54 -4.12 3.53
N GLU A 85 -3.45 -3.60 2.71
CA GLU A 85 -4.68 -2.98 3.20
C GLU A 85 -5.58 -3.99 3.91
N ARG A 86 -5.74 -5.20 3.35
CA ARG A 86 -6.49 -6.27 3.98
C ARG A 86 -5.90 -6.63 5.34
N TYR A 87 -4.59 -6.86 5.40
CA TYR A 87 -3.89 -7.22 6.62
C TYR A 87 -3.96 -6.10 7.66
N SER A 88 -3.75 -4.86 7.23
CA SER A 88 -3.83 -3.68 8.09
C SER A 88 -5.21 -3.57 8.75
N HIS A 89 -6.27 -3.76 7.98
CA HIS A 89 -7.64 -3.72 8.48
C HIS A 89 -7.88 -4.82 9.52
N GLU A 90 -7.46 -6.04 9.22
CA GLU A 90 -7.58 -7.18 10.13
C GLU A 90 -6.75 -6.98 11.40
N LEU A 91 -5.53 -6.44 11.27
CA LEU A 91 -4.67 -6.13 12.41
C LEU A 91 -5.33 -5.10 13.33
N MET A 92 -5.85 -4.01 12.77
CA MET A 92 -6.51 -2.96 13.56
C MET A 92 -7.73 -3.51 14.30
N ARG A 93 -8.50 -4.40 13.68
CA ARG A 93 -9.63 -5.07 14.32
C ARG A 93 -9.18 -5.92 15.51
N ARG A 94 -8.09 -6.68 15.37
CA ARG A 94 -7.53 -7.49 16.47
C ARG A 94 -7.02 -6.61 17.61
N LEU A 95 -6.30 -5.54 17.28
CA LEU A 95 -5.73 -4.64 18.28
C LEU A 95 -6.81 -3.91 19.09
N ALA A 96 -7.94 -3.60 18.48
CA ALA A 96 -9.06 -2.95 19.16
C ALA A 96 -9.65 -3.83 20.26
N GLU A 97 -9.51 -5.15 20.18
CA GLU A 97 -10.02 -6.12 21.13
C GLU A 97 -8.94 -6.72 22.04
N ALA A 98 -7.68 -6.34 21.84
CA ALA A 98 -6.54 -6.98 22.49
C ALA A 98 -6.11 -6.27 23.78
N SER A 99 -5.46 -7.02 24.68
CA SER A 99 -4.75 -6.45 25.84
C SER A 99 -3.43 -5.82 25.40
N ALA A 100 -2.80 -5.03 26.30
CA ALA A 100 -1.49 -4.42 26.03
C ALA A 100 -0.41 -5.46 25.72
N ASP A 101 -0.40 -6.60 26.45
CA ASP A 101 0.55 -7.68 26.21
C ASP A 101 0.35 -8.33 24.84
N ASP A 102 -0.91 -8.52 24.43
CA ASP A 102 -1.25 -9.07 23.12
C ASP A 102 -0.83 -8.11 21.98
N ILE A 103 -0.99 -6.82 22.19
CA ILE A 103 -0.57 -5.79 21.22
C ILE A 103 0.94 -5.85 21.04
N GLU A 104 1.70 -5.92 22.14
CA GLU A 104 3.15 -6.02 22.09
C GLU A 104 3.61 -7.28 21.34
N ALA A 105 2.99 -8.43 21.63
CA ALA A 105 3.28 -9.69 20.95
C ALA A 105 2.97 -9.62 19.44
N GLU A 106 1.85 -9.00 19.05
CA GLU A 106 1.45 -8.88 17.65
C GLU A 106 2.41 -8.00 16.84
N LEU A 107 2.88 -6.88 17.42
CA LEU A 107 3.72 -5.92 16.71
C LEU A 107 5.22 -6.24 16.78
N PHE A 108 5.67 -6.83 17.88
CA PHE A 108 7.09 -6.97 18.19
C PHE A 108 7.51 -8.42 18.52
N GLY A 109 6.56 -9.30 18.57
CA GLY A 109 6.79 -10.71 18.84
C GLY A 109 7.37 -11.55 17.70
#